data_42f81d3ee8ac14a265c81b8659747084
#
_entry.id   42f81d3ee8ac14a265c81b8659747084
#
_cell.length_a   1.000
_cell.length_b   1.000
_cell.length_c   1.000
_cell.angle_alpha   90.00
_cell.angle_beta   90.00
_cell.angle_gamma   90.00
#
_symmetry.space_group_name_H-M   'P 1'
#
loop_
_entity.id
_entity.type
_entity.pdbx_description
1 polymer ?
#
loop_
_entity_poly.entity_id
_entity_poly.type
_entity_poly.pdbx_seq_one_letter_code
_entity_poly.pdbx_strand_id
1 'polypeptide(L)'
;MLKFFKKPKVMAVLIGIVACILLILYSYFVADTVQTRITDAQMTKVDGKYMIATEYRPLVNYDAWYRFKFDSGTIQNEAVRLKGKTVKIKKYGWRVPLFSEYENVVKIEELK
;
A
#
# COMPACT_ATOMS: atom_id res chain seq x y z
N MET A 1 28.61 27.19 -0.79
CA MET A 1 27.71 26.05 -0.54
C MET A 1 27.98 25.33 0.77
N LEU A 2 29.23 24.96 1.05
CA LEU A 2 29.56 24.29 2.31
C LEU A 2 29.23 25.14 3.55
N LYS A 3 29.40 26.48 3.45
CA LYS A 3 29.04 27.40 4.55
C LYS A 3 27.54 27.39 4.85
N PHE A 4 26.71 27.20 3.84
CA PHE A 4 25.26 27.12 4.00
C PHE A 4 24.88 25.91 4.86
N PHE A 5 25.49 24.74 4.63
CA PHE A 5 25.19 23.52 5.37
C PHE A 5 25.76 23.51 6.80
N LYS A 6 26.66 24.44 7.13
CA LYS A 6 27.20 24.53 8.50
C LYS A 6 26.30 25.28 9.47
N LYS A 7 25.25 25.96 9.00
CA LYS A 7 24.34 26.69 9.87
C LYS A 7 23.42 25.71 10.61
N PRO A 8 23.32 25.79 11.96
CA PRO A 8 22.50 24.82 12.72
C PRO A 8 21.05 24.78 12.30
N LYS A 9 20.44 25.95 11.99
CA LYS A 9 19.04 26.01 11.54
C LYS A 9 18.85 25.30 10.20
N VAL A 10 19.77 25.48 9.28
CA VAL A 10 19.71 24.83 7.96
C VAL A 10 19.89 23.32 8.11
N MET A 11 20.83 22.88 8.95
CA MET A 11 21.04 21.47 9.23
C MET A 11 19.79 20.83 9.84
N ALA A 12 19.13 21.51 10.79
CA ALA A 12 17.91 20.99 11.41
C ALA A 12 16.79 20.81 10.36
N VAL A 13 16.62 21.79 9.47
CA VAL A 13 15.60 21.71 8.41
C VAL A 13 15.92 20.56 7.45
N LEU A 14 17.19 20.41 7.04
CA LEU A 14 17.60 19.34 6.13
C LEU A 14 17.37 17.97 6.76
N ILE A 15 17.71 17.80 8.04
CA ILE A 15 17.49 16.54 8.76
C ILE A 15 16.00 16.23 8.81
N GLY A 16 15.16 17.24 9.09
CA GLY A 16 13.71 17.07 9.10
C GLY A 16 13.15 16.63 7.74
N ILE A 17 13.63 17.25 6.65
CA ILE A 17 13.21 16.91 5.29
C ILE A 17 13.62 15.47 4.95
N VAL A 18 14.85 15.09 5.25
CA VAL A 18 15.35 13.73 5.00
C VAL A 18 14.54 12.71 5.80
N ALA A 19 14.26 13.00 7.07
CA ALA A 19 13.45 12.13 7.92
C ALA A 19 12.05 11.94 7.33
N CYS A 20 11.40 13.01 6.85
CA CYS A 20 10.08 12.91 6.20
C CYS A 20 10.12 12.06 4.94
N ILE A 21 11.15 12.25 4.10
CA ILE A 21 11.33 11.47 2.88
C ILE A 21 11.50 9.98 3.23
N LEU A 22 12.31 9.68 4.24
CA LEU A 22 12.55 8.30 4.68
C LEU A 22 11.27 7.64 5.20
N LEU A 23 10.44 8.38 5.96
CA LEU A 23 9.16 7.89 6.44
C LEU A 23 8.20 7.59 5.30
N ILE A 24 8.14 8.46 4.29
CA ILE A 24 7.30 8.26 3.12
C ILE A 24 7.76 7.02 2.35
N LEU A 25 9.07 6.90 2.11
CA LEU A 25 9.62 5.73 1.43
C LEU A 25 9.36 4.45 2.22
N TYR A 26 9.52 4.51 3.54
CA TYR A 26 9.22 3.37 4.40
C TYR A 26 7.79 2.89 4.20
N SER A 27 6.81 3.81 4.23
CA SER A 27 5.40 3.46 4.11
C SER A 27 5.04 2.84 2.74
N TYR A 28 5.76 3.24 1.66
CA TYR A 28 5.49 2.73 0.32
C TYR A 28 6.27 1.46 -0.03
N PHE A 29 7.40 1.21 0.61
CA PHE A 29 8.25 0.06 0.27
C PHE A 29 8.22 -1.07 1.31
N VAL A 30 7.90 -0.77 2.57
CA VAL A 30 7.79 -1.79 3.60
C VAL A 30 6.36 -2.33 3.61
N ALA A 31 6.24 -3.61 3.35
CA ALA A 31 4.94 -4.28 3.31
C ALA A 31 4.58 -4.84 4.69
N ASP A 32 3.31 -4.84 5.00
CA ASP A 32 2.75 -5.42 6.22
C ASP A 32 1.77 -6.52 5.86
N THR A 33 1.51 -7.43 6.78
CA THR A 33 0.65 -8.59 6.53
C THR A 33 -0.52 -8.60 7.50
N VAL A 34 -1.72 -8.82 6.98
CA VAL A 34 -2.94 -8.93 7.78
C VAL A 34 -3.66 -10.24 7.44
N GLN A 35 -4.25 -10.86 8.45
CA GLN A 35 -5.09 -12.04 8.30
C GLN A 35 -6.54 -11.59 8.41
N THR A 36 -7.32 -11.80 7.34
CA THR A 36 -8.71 -11.34 7.29
C THR A 36 -9.50 -12.18 6.29
N ARG A 37 -10.81 -11.94 6.21
CA ARG A 37 -11.67 -12.59 5.22
C ARG A 37 -12.07 -11.58 4.15
N ILE A 38 -11.98 -11.99 2.89
CA ILE A 38 -12.43 -11.18 1.77
C ILE A 38 -13.95 -11.23 1.71
N THR A 39 -14.61 -10.06 1.83
CA THR A 39 -16.06 -9.96 1.80
C THR A 39 -16.58 -9.68 0.40
N ASP A 40 -15.82 -8.94 -0.41
CA ASP A 40 -16.16 -8.67 -1.81
C ASP A 40 -14.93 -8.32 -2.62
N ALA A 41 -14.93 -8.73 -3.89
CA ALA A 41 -13.91 -8.36 -4.85
C ALA A 41 -14.47 -8.57 -6.24
N GLN A 42 -14.18 -7.65 -7.17
CA GLN A 42 -14.67 -7.69 -8.55
C GLN A 42 -13.57 -7.32 -9.52
N MET A 43 -13.69 -7.75 -10.76
CA MET A 43 -12.72 -7.43 -11.83
C MET A 43 -13.00 -6.07 -12.47
N THR A 44 -13.73 -5.19 -11.80
CA THR A 44 -14.05 -3.84 -12.27
C THR A 44 -13.16 -2.83 -11.57
N LYS A 45 -12.50 -1.98 -12.35
CA LYS A 45 -11.65 -0.90 -11.81
C LYS A 45 -12.48 0.35 -11.54
N VAL A 46 -12.17 1.01 -10.42
CA VAL A 46 -12.71 2.33 -10.09
C VAL A 46 -11.51 3.28 -9.99
N ASP A 47 -11.50 4.34 -10.80
CA ASP A 47 -10.38 5.29 -10.88
C ASP A 47 -9.03 4.59 -11.14
N GLY A 48 -9.04 3.59 -12.01
CA GLY A 48 -7.83 2.85 -12.39
C GLY A 48 -7.35 1.83 -11.36
N LYS A 49 -8.11 1.60 -10.30
CA LYS A 49 -7.74 0.69 -9.22
C LYS A 49 -8.82 -0.35 -8.97
N TYR A 50 -8.42 -1.58 -8.70
CA TYR A 50 -9.33 -2.61 -8.21
C TYR A 50 -9.55 -2.41 -6.71
N MET A 51 -10.77 -2.69 -6.24
CA MET A 51 -11.10 -2.65 -4.82
C MET A 51 -11.26 -4.05 -4.28
N ILE A 52 -10.76 -4.28 -3.06
CA ILE A 52 -10.94 -5.53 -2.33
C ILE A 52 -11.52 -5.19 -0.96
N ALA A 53 -12.77 -5.58 -0.71
CA ALA A 53 -13.39 -5.38 0.58
C ALA A 53 -13.06 -6.56 1.51
N THR A 54 -12.67 -6.24 2.75
CA THR A 54 -12.36 -7.26 3.76
C THR A 54 -13.01 -6.89 5.08
N GLU A 55 -13.02 -7.84 6.02
CA GLU A 55 -13.50 -7.58 7.38
C GLU A 55 -12.58 -6.62 8.14
N TYR A 56 -11.31 -6.51 7.69
CA TYR A 56 -10.34 -5.61 8.29
C TYR A 56 -10.61 -4.16 7.88
N ARG A 57 -10.49 -3.87 6.57
CA ARG A 57 -10.83 -2.57 5.96
C ARG A 57 -10.74 -2.70 4.44
N PRO A 58 -11.32 -1.75 3.68
CA PRO A 58 -11.16 -1.77 2.23
C PRO A 58 -9.71 -1.61 1.83
N LEU A 59 -9.28 -2.38 0.82
CA LEU A 59 -7.95 -2.31 0.26
C LEU A 59 -8.06 -2.06 -1.24
N VAL A 60 -7.01 -1.52 -1.84
CA VAL A 60 -6.93 -1.34 -3.29
C VAL A 60 -5.89 -2.28 -3.86
N ASN A 61 -5.97 -2.51 -5.16
CA ASN A 61 -5.03 -3.33 -5.89
C ASN A 61 -4.76 -2.67 -7.24
N TYR A 62 -3.55 -2.15 -7.42
CA TYR A 62 -3.14 -1.51 -8.67
C TYR A 62 -1.65 -1.75 -8.90
N ASP A 63 -1.22 -1.60 -10.15
CA ASP A 63 0.20 -1.73 -10.48
C ASP A 63 1.00 -0.58 -9.90
N ALA A 64 2.17 -0.90 -9.37
CA ALA A 64 3.07 0.07 -8.78
C ALA A 64 4.47 -0.15 -9.37
N TRP A 65 4.81 0.63 -10.39
CA TRP A 65 6.06 0.48 -11.14
C TRP A 65 7.29 0.66 -10.23
N TYR A 66 7.20 1.53 -9.24
CA TYR A 66 8.31 1.78 -8.29
C TYR A 66 8.56 0.59 -7.35
N ARG A 67 7.66 -0.38 -7.30
CA ARG A 67 7.82 -1.64 -6.56
C ARG A 67 7.93 -2.84 -7.48
N PHE A 68 8.04 -2.60 -8.79
CA PHE A 68 8.02 -3.67 -9.79
C PHE A 68 6.78 -4.55 -9.70
N LYS A 69 5.65 -3.94 -9.30
CA LYS A 69 4.38 -4.64 -9.23
C LYS A 69 3.58 -4.39 -10.51
N PHE A 70 3.39 -5.44 -11.30
CA PHE A 70 2.67 -5.39 -12.58
C PHE A 70 1.61 -6.49 -12.70
N ASP A 71 1.23 -7.09 -11.57
CA ASP A 71 0.36 -8.27 -11.51
C ASP A 71 -1.00 -8.01 -10.85
N SER A 72 -1.46 -6.75 -10.85
CA SER A 72 -2.73 -6.40 -10.19
C SER A 72 -3.91 -7.23 -10.73
N GLY A 73 -3.94 -7.51 -12.03
CA GLY A 73 -4.99 -8.34 -12.62
C GLY A 73 -5.01 -9.76 -12.06
N THR A 74 -3.83 -10.35 -11.89
CA THR A 74 -3.68 -11.69 -11.31
C THR A 74 -4.10 -11.71 -9.84
N ILE A 75 -3.65 -10.71 -9.07
CA ILE A 75 -4.01 -10.57 -7.66
C ILE A 75 -5.52 -10.39 -7.49
N GLN A 76 -6.15 -9.56 -8.33
CA GLN A 76 -7.57 -9.33 -8.26
C GLN A 76 -8.36 -10.60 -8.60
N ASN A 77 -7.90 -11.38 -9.56
CA ASN A 77 -8.50 -12.67 -9.89
C ASN A 77 -8.43 -13.63 -8.69
N GLU A 78 -7.30 -13.65 -7.97
CA GLU A 78 -7.16 -14.43 -6.74
C GLU A 78 -8.14 -13.94 -5.67
N ALA A 79 -8.31 -12.63 -5.52
CA ALA A 79 -9.24 -12.06 -4.55
C ALA A 79 -10.69 -12.48 -4.85
N VAL A 80 -11.09 -12.46 -6.12
CA VAL A 80 -12.42 -12.90 -6.55
C VAL A 80 -12.62 -14.39 -6.25
N ARG A 81 -11.60 -15.20 -6.55
CA ARG A 81 -11.64 -16.66 -6.32
C ARG A 81 -11.73 -16.97 -4.82
N LEU A 82 -11.08 -16.18 -3.98
CA LEU A 82 -11.01 -16.41 -2.53
C LEU A 82 -12.08 -15.63 -1.75
N LYS A 83 -13.05 -15.05 -2.43
CA LYS A 83 -14.13 -14.32 -1.79
C LYS A 83 -14.87 -15.23 -0.80
N GLY A 84 -15.09 -14.73 0.42
CA GLY A 84 -15.71 -15.47 1.50
C GLY A 84 -14.76 -16.37 2.29
N LYS A 85 -13.50 -16.45 1.90
CA LYS A 85 -12.49 -17.27 2.57
C LYS A 85 -11.55 -16.43 3.42
N THR A 86 -10.99 -17.03 4.47
CA THR A 86 -9.97 -16.40 5.29
C THR A 86 -8.63 -16.46 4.57
N VAL A 87 -7.96 -15.32 4.49
CA VAL A 87 -6.72 -15.17 3.73
C VAL A 87 -5.70 -14.37 4.51
N LYS A 88 -4.46 -14.48 4.08
CA LYS A 88 -3.35 -13.64 4.56
C LYS A 88 -3.00 -12.68 3.43
N ILE A 89 -3.10 -11.39 3.69
CA ILE A 89 -2.90 -10.35 2.70
C ILE A 89 -1.66 -9.54 3.04
N LYS A 90 -0.75 -9.44 2.09
CA LYS A 90 0.42 -8.56 2.19
C LYS A 90 0.09 -7.25 1.51
N LYS A 91 0.25 -6.14 2.23
CA LYS A 91 -0.17 -4.81 1.78
C LYS A 91 0.88 -3.77 2.16
N TYR A 92 0.83 -2.61 1.51
CA TYR A 92 1.70 -1.49 1.85
C TYR A 92 0.96 -0.18 1.62
N GLY A 93 1.54 0.90 2.11
CA GLY A 93 1.01 2.25 1.93
C GLY A 93 0.21 2.71 3.12
N TRP A 94 -0.44 3.86 2.97
CA TRP A 94 -1.22 4.49 4.03
C TRP A 94 -2.70 4.48 3.71
N ARG A 95 -3.51 4.29 4.73
CA ARG A 95 -4.95 4.49 4.67
C ARG A 95 -5.25 5.93 5.07
N VAL A 96 -5.54 6.78 4.09
CA VAL A 96 -5.87 8.20 4.33
C VAL A 96 -7.30 8.44 3.84
N PRO A 97 -8.31 8.35 4.72
CA PRO A 97 -9.71 8.48 4.31
C PRO A 97 -10.02 9.84 3.65
N LEU A 98 -9.40 10.92 4.15
CA LEU A 98 -9.63 12.27 3.65
C LEU A 98 -9.29 12.40 2.16
N PHE A 99 -8.29 11.68 1.69
CA PHE A 99 -7.85 11.70 0.29
C PHE A 99 -8.27 10.44 -0.46
N SER A 100 -9.16 9.63 0.11
CA SER A 100 -9.59 8.36 -0.47
C SER A 100 -8.43 7.43 -0.81
N GLU A 101 -7.36 7.49 -0.02
CA GLU A 101 -6.23 6.61 -0.19
C GLU A 101 -6.36 5.35 0.66
N TYR A 102 -6.04 4.21 0.08
CA TYR A 102 -6.13 2.92 0.71
C TYR A 102 -4.81 2.17 0.53
N GLU A 103 -4.55 1.21 1.42
CA GLU A 103 -3.38 0.36 1.31
C GLU A 103 -3.47 -0.53 0.07
N ASN A 104 -2.36 -0.69 -0.66
CA ASN A 104 -2.28 -1.47 -1.89
C ASN A 104 -1.89 -2.91 -1.58
N VAL A 105 -2.62 -3.87 -2.14
CA VAL A 105 -2.37 -5.31 -1.93
C VAL A 105 -1.23 -5.79 -2.83
N VAL A 106 -0.26 -6.48 -2.23
CA VAL A 106 0.89 -7.04 -2.96
C VAL A 106 0.72 -8.54 -3.20
N LYS A 107 0.13 -9.25 -2.23
CA LYS A 107 -0.01 -10.70 -2.32
C LYS A 107 -1.18 -11.17 -1.46
N ILE A 108 -1.86 -12.22 -1.92
CA ILE A 108 -2.96 -12.88 -1.20
C ILE A 108 -2.64 -14.36 -1.10
N GLU A 109 -2.73 -14.93 0.10
CA GLU A 109 -2.55 -16.35 0.33
C GLU A 109 -3.76 -16.92 1.05
N GLU A 110 -4.28 -18.04 0.56
CA GLU A 110 -5.37 -18.74 1.23
C GLU A 110 -4.85 -19.42 2.50
N LEU A 111 -5.57 -19.26 3.61
CA LEU A 111 -5.28 -19.96 4.85
C LEU A 111 -6.04 -21.28 4.88
N LYS A 112 -5.30 -22.36 5.10
CA LYS A 112 -5.88 -23.69 5.18
C LYS A 112 -6.03 -24.13 6.64
#